data_29e7a2e4f56ca7d6585587df95faed07
#
_entry.id   29e7a2e4f56ca7d6585587df95faed07
#
_cell.length_a   1.000
_cell.length_b   1.000
_cell.length_c   1.000
_cell.angle_alpha   90.00
_cell.angle_beta   90.00
_cell.angle_gamma   90.00
#
_symmetry.space_group_name_H-M   'P 1'
#
loop_
_entity.id
_entity.type
_entity.pdbx_description
1 polymer ?
#
loop_
_entity_poly.entity_id
_entity_poly.type
_entity_poly.pdbx_seq_one_letter_code
_entity_poly.pdbx_strand_id
1 'polypeptide(L)'
;LFSWYKLNEVNDFYSENSTLNPQEILNLINSHYVNISDQFGYEVIPPESYINSIGTGFMYNDMPEKAYALLNFNVKNYPKSANVFESMGDYYLFQSDTLNAIKEFKNGLEIGENNTLKEKLKKLGNEKL
;
A
#
# COMPACT_ATOMS: atom_id res chain seq x y z
N LEU A 1 -17.27 12.85 7.97
CA LEU A 1 -17.06 14.26 8.09
C LEU A 1 -15.85 14.73 7.31
N PHE A 2 -14.68 14.61 7.89
CA PHE A 2 -13.46 15.02 7.19
C PHE A 2 -13.20 14.17 5.94
N SER A 3 -13.75 12.98 5.86
CA SER A 3 -13.52 12.06 4.75
C SER A 3 -14.10 12.56 3.41
N TRP A 4 -15.04 13.45 3.45
CA TRP A 4 -15.70 13.95 2.26
C TRP A 4 -14.75 14.62 1.28
N TYR A 5 -14.12 15.69 1.70
CA TYR A 5 -13.20 16.36 0.78
C TYR A 5 -11.87 15.60 0.65
N LYS A 6 -11.57 14.70 1.58
CA LYS A 6 -10.39 13.84 1.42
C LYS A 6 -10.55 12.87 0.27
N LEU A 7 -11.75 12.39 0.00
CA LEU A 7 -12.01 11.58 -1.19
C LEU A 7 -11.72 12.36 -2.47
N ASN A 8 -12.05 13.63 -2.49
CA ASN A 8 -11.75 14.49 -3.64
C ASN A 8 -10.23 14.65 -3.80
N GLU A 9 -9.51 14.84 -2.70
CA GLU A 9 -8.05 14.93 -2.73
C GLU A 9 -7.42 13.64 -3.24
N VAL A 10 -7.96 12.49 -2.85
CA VAL A 10 -7.47 11.20 -3.34
C VAL A 10 -7.64 11.09 -4.85
N ASN A 11 -8.78 11.53 -5.37
CA ASN A 11 -9.01 11.53 -6.80
C ASN A 11 -8.00 12.43 -7.53
N ASP A 12 -7.65 13.56 -6.93
CA ASP A 12 -6.65 14.46 -7.49
C ASP A 12 -5.27 13.80 -7.54
N PHE A 13 -4.96 12.90 -6.60
CA PHE A 13 -3.69 12.18 -6.61
C PHE A 13 -3.53 11.32 -7.86
N TYR A 14 -4.62 10.82 -8.42
CA TYR A 14 -4.58 9.97 -9.62
C TYR A 14 -4.53 10.76 -10.91
N SER A 15 -4.68 12.06 -10.85
CA SER A 15 -4.66 12.91 -12.02
C SER A 15 -3.25 12.95 -12.63
N GLU A 16 -3.17 12.80 -13.94
CA GLU A 16 -1.91 12.96 -14.66
C GLU A 16 -1.34 14.36 -14.51
N ASN A 17 -2.18 15.33 -14.21
CA ASN A 17 -1.78 16.72 -14.00
C ASN A 17 -1.31 17.00 -12.58
N SER A 18 -1.35 16.00 -11.71
CA SER A 18 -0.88 16.16 -10.34
C SER A 18 0.63 16.37 -10.35
N THR A 19 1.07 17.45 -9.74
CA THR A 19 2.49 17.76 -9.62
C THR A 19 3.11 17.15 -8.37
N LEU A 20 2.30 16.49 -7.55
CA LEU A 20 2.78 15.92 -6.28
C LEU A 20 3.66 14.70 -6.55
N ASN A 21 4.85 14.72 -5.98
CA ASN A 21 5.73 13.55 -6.00
C ASN A 21 5.35 12.60 -4.85
N PRO A 22 5.90 11.36 -4.81
CA PRO A 22 5.55 10.40 -3.77
C PRO A 22 5.73 10.93 -2.35
N GLN A 23 6.81 11.65 -2.07
CA GLN A 23 7.08 12.17 -0.73
C GLN A 23 6.06 13.23 -0.33
N GLU A 24 5.68 14.07 -1.28
CA GLU A 24 4.66 15.10 -1.02
C GLU A 24 3.30 14.49 -0.69
N ILE A 25 2.94 13.40 -1.35
CA ILE A 25 1.71 12.66 -1.06
C ILE A 25 1.75 12.10 0.35
N LEU A 26 2.86 11.46 0.74
CA LEU A 26 3.03 10.93 2.08
C LEU A 26 2.98 12.03 3.13
N ASN A 27 3.60 13.17 2.86
CA ASN A 27 3.57 14.32 3.78
C ASN A 27 2.14 14.84 3.97
N LEU A 28 1.38 14.91 2.90
CA LEU A 28 -0.01 15.36 2.96
C LEU A 28 -0.85 14.42 3.81
N ILE A 29 -0.70 13.12 3.61
CA ILE A 29 -1.41 12.11 4.38
C ILE A 29 -1.01 12.20 5.86
N ASN A 30 0.29 12.27 6.15
CA ASN A 30 0.78 12.36 7.52
C ASN A 30 0.28 13.61 8.22
N SER A 31 0.30 14.76 7.54
CA SER A 31 -0.21 16.02 8.11
C SER A 31 -1.68 15.90 8.49
N HIS A 32 -2.47 15.25 7.65
CA HIS A 32 -3.87 15.03 7.93
C HIS A 32 -4.07 14.20 9.21
N TYR A 33 -3.30 13.12 9.37
CA TYR A 33 -3.44 12.25 10.53
C TYR A 33 -2.82 12.83 11.79
N VAL A 34 -1.81 13.71 11.67
CA VAL A 34 -1.34 14.50 12.81
C VAL A 34 -2.46 15.40 13.34
N ASN A 35 -3.18 16.06 12.45
CA ASN A 35 -4.31 16.91 12.85
C ASN A 35 -5.40 16.10 13.53
N ILE A 36 -5.73 14.91 13.01
CA ILE A 36 -6.72 14.03 13.62
C ILE A 36 -6.25 13.60 15.01
N SER A 37 -4.97 13.24 15.15
CA SER A 37 -4.39 12.81 16.41
C SER A 37 -4.50 13.93 17.46
N ASP A 38 -4.23 15.16 17.07
CA ASP A 38 -4.37 16.30 17.97
C ASP A 38 -5.82 16.47 18.44
N GLN A 39 -6.78 16.29 17.54
CA GLN A 39 -8.19 16.40 17.89
C GLN A 39 -8.65 15.33 18.87
N PHE A 40 -8.15 14.10 18.71
CA PHE A 40 -8.55 13.00 19.58
C PHE A 40 -7.72 12.87 20.84
N GLY A 41 -6.59 13.57 20.92
CA GLY A 41 -5.71 13.49 22.08
C GLY A 41 -4.89 12.21 22.18
N TYR A 42 -4.83 11.41 21.11
CA TYR A 42 -3.99 10.23 21.02
C TYR A 42 -3.56 10.03 19.57
N GLU A 43 -2.50 9.27 19.37
CA GLU A 43 -1.96 9.04 18.03
C GLU A 43 -2.91 8.22 17.17
N VAL A 44 -3.21 8.72 15.98
CA VAL A 44 -3.98 8.01 14.95
C VAL A 44 -3.10 7.90 13.72
N ILE A 45 -2.77 6.66 13.34
CA ILE A 45 -1.98 6.44 12.12
C ILE A 45 -2.93 6.15 10.96
N PRO A 46 -2.49 6.40 9.71
CA PRO A 46 -3.33 6.14 8.55
C PRO A 46 -3.76 4.68 8.50
N PRO A 47 -5.07 4.38 8.35
CA PRO A 47 -5.54 2.99 8.32
C PRO A 47 -4.94 2.20 7.17
N GLU A 48 -4.62 0.94 7.44
CA GLU A 48 -4.03 0.04 6.46
C GLU A 48 -4.84 -0.03 5.17
N SER A 49 -6.17 -0.23 5.28
CA SER A 49 -7.04 -0.37 4.12
C SER A 49 -7.11 0.89 3.28
N TYR A 50 -7.06 2.05 3.92
CA TYR A 50 -7.08 3.34 3.22
C TYR A 50 -5.82 3.52 2.37
N ILE A 51 -4.66 3.29 2.98
CA ILE A 51 -3.38 3.41 2.29
C ILE A 51 -3.25 2.36 1.19
N ASN A 52 -3.72 1.14 1.46
CA ASN A 52 -3.71 0.07 0.46
C ASN A 52 -4.54 0.43 -0.77
N SER A 53 -5.72 1.01 -0.55
CA SER A 53 -6.59 1.43 -1.65
C SER A 53 -5.95 2.51 -2.51
N ILE A 54 -5.32 3.50 -1.89
CA ILE A 54 -4.64 4.57 -2.62
C ILE A 54 -3.44 3.99 -3.39
N GLY A 55 -2.65 3.17 -2.73
CA GLY A 55 -1.47 2.57 -3.34
C GLY A 55 -1.80 1.68 -4.55
N THR A 56 -2.81 0.82 -4.40
CA THR A 56 -3.28 -0.02 -5.52
C THR A 56 -3.87 0.83 -6.63
N GLY A 57 -4.57 1.90 -6.28
CA GLY A 57 -5.10 2.83 -7.27
C GLY A 57 -4.00 3.45 -8.12
N PHE A 58 -2.91 3.87 -7.51
CA PHE A 58 -1.74 4.37 -8.25
C PHE A 58 -1.14 3.29 -9.14
N MET A 59 -1.07 2.05 -8.65
CA MET A 59 -0.55 0.93 -9.43
C MET A 59 -1.36 0.74 -10.72
N TYR A 60 -2.70 0.70 -10.60
CA TYR A 60 -3.58 0.49 -11.75
C TYR A 60 -3.64 1.71 -12.67
N ASN A 61 -3.27 2.89 -12.20
CA ASN A 61 -3.20 4.09 -13.01
C ASN A 61 -1.80 4.36 -13.59
N ASP A 62 -0.95 3.34 -13.56
CA ASP A 62 0.40 3.39 -14.12
C ASP A 62 1.26 4.50 -13.50
N MET A 63 1.19 4.60 -12.18
CA MET A 63 2.02 5.52 -11.39
C MET A 63 2.84 4.71 -10.38
N PRO A 64 3.84 3.94 -10.85
CA PRO A 64 4.52 2.97 -10.00
C PRO A 64 5.29 3.57 -8.83
N GLU A 65 5.87 4.75 -9.01
CA GLU A 65 6.64 5.36 -7.93
C GLU A 65 5.75 5.76 -6.75
N LYS A 66 4.58 6.32 -7.05
CA LYS A 66 3.60 6.69 -6.04
C LYS A 66 3.01 5.45 -5.39
N ALA A 67 2.72 4.43 -6.18
CA ALA A 67 2.22 3.15 -5.68
C ALA A 67 3.22 2.53 -4.70
N TYR A 68 4.48 2.47 -5.09
CA TYR A 68 5.52 1.89 -4.23
C TYR A 68 5.61 2.64 -2.90
N ALA A 69 5.62 3.98 -2.96
CA ALA A 69 5.74 4.79 -1.74
C ALA A 69 4.62 4.50 -0.75
N LEU A 70 3.38 4.42 -1.24
CA LEU A 70 2.22 4.16 -0.38
C LEU A 70 2.22 2.72 0.15
N LEU A 71 2.48 1.75 -0.71
CA LEU A 71 2.49 0.35 -0.29
C LEU A 71 3.64 0.06 0.67
N ASN A 72 4.80 0.66 0.46
CA ASN A 72 5.93 0.52 1.37
C ASN A 72 5.67 1.20 2.71
N PHE A 73 5.02 2.35 2.70
CA PHE A 73 4.60 3.03 3.92
C PHE A 73 3.71 2.11 4.76
N ASN A 74 2.81 1.37 4.10
CA ASN A 74 1.93 0.42 4.76
C ASN A 74 2.71 -0.75 5.38
N VAL A 75 3.71 -1.27 4.66
CA VAL A 75 4.58 -2.33 5.20
C VAL A 75 5.26 -1.86 6.48
N LYS A 76 5.74 -0.63 6.51
CA LYS A 76 6.43 -0.08 7.67
C LYS A 76 5.52 0.12 8.87
N ASN A 77 4.27 0.53 8.63
CA ASN A 77 3.32 0.80 9.70
C ASN A 77 2.60 -0.46 10.19
N TYR A 78 2.47 -1.46 9.34
CA TYR A 78 1.72 -2.69 9.65
C TYR A 78 2.53 -3.94 9.33
N PRO A 79 3.73 -4.09 9.92
CA PRO A 79 4.63 -5.19 9.56
C PRO A 79 4.13 -6.58 9.96
N LYS A 80 3.05 -6.64 10.75
CA LYS A 80 2.44 -7.92 11.16
C LYS A 80 1.19 -8.26 10.37
N SER A 81 0.90 -7.49 9.33
CA SER A 81 -0.25 -7.76 8.46
C SER A 81 0.21 -8.46 7.19
N ALA A 82 -0.32 -9.64 6.92
CA ALA A 82 0.00 -10.36 5.69
C ALA A 82 -0.46 -9.58 4.45
N ASN A 83 -1.53 -8.81 4.57
CA ASN A 83 -2.10 -8.06 3.46
C ASN A 83 -1.13 -7.03 2.87
N VAL A 84 -0.30 -6.39 3.70
CA VAL A 84 0.63 -5.38 3.19
C VAL A 84 1.71 -6.03 2.32
N PHE A 85 2.12 -7.25 2.65
CA PHE A 85 3.08 -8.00 1.85
C PHE A 85 2.44 -8.55 0.58
N GLU A 86 1.19 -8.96 0.66
CA GLU A 86 0.46 -9.39 -0.53
C GLU A 86 0.35 -8.24 -1.54
N SER A 87 -0.03 -7.07 -1.09
CA SER A 87 -0.14 -5.89 -1.96
C SER A 87 1.20 -5.50 -2.56
N MET A 88 2.27 -5.57 -1.77
CA MET A 88 3.60 -5.27 -2.28
C MET A 88 4.04 -6.31 -3.32
N GLY A 89 3.73 -7.58 -3.10
CA GLY A 89 3.99 -8.63 -4.08
C GLY A 89 3.22 -8.41 -5.37
N ASP A 90 1.95 -8.03 -5.27
CA ASP A 90 1.13 -7.69 -6.44
C ASP A 90 1.74 -6.51 -7.21
N TYR A 91 2.24 -5.51 -6.49
CA TYR A 91 2.94 -4.39 -7.10
C TYR A 91 4.13 -4.88 -7.95
N TYR A 92 4.95 -5.76 -7.39
CA TYR A 92 6.10 -6.28 -8.13
C TYR A 92 5.67 -7.10 -9.35
N LEU A 93 4.59 -7.88 -9.24
CA LEU A 93 4.05 -8.59 -10.41
C LEU A 93 3.62 -7.63 -11.49
N PHE A 94 2.98 -6.54 -11.10
CA PHE A 94 2.55 -5.51 -12.05
C PHE A 94 3.74 -4.86 -12.75
N GLN A 95 4.90 -4.84 -12.09
CA GLN A 95 6.15 -4.34 -12.66
C GLN A 95 6.95 -5.44 -13.37
N SER A 96 6.40 -6.63 -13.52
CA SER A 96 7.06 -7.80 -14.11
C SER A 96 8.30 -8.25 -13.33
N ASP A 97 8.33 -7.97 -12.05
CA ASP A 97 9.45 -8.34 -11.17
C ASP A 97 9.03 -9.54 -10.31
N THR A 98 9.08 -10.71 -10.93
CA THR A 98 8.62 -11.95 -10.32
C THR A 98 9.44 -12.33 -9.08
N LEU A 99 10.75 -12.10 -9.09
CA LEU A 99 11.60 -12.47 -7.97
C LEU A 99 11.25 -11.71 -6.70
N ASN A 100 11.06 -10.40 -6.81
CA ASN A 100 10.66 -9.61 -5.66
C ASN A 100 9.22 -9.90 -5.24
N ALA A 101 8.35 -10.20 -6.18
CA ALA A 101 6.98 -10.63 -5.85
C ALA A 101 6.99 -11.88 -4.98
N ILE A 102 7.76 -12.89 -5.37
CA ILE A 102 7.88 -14.13 -4.60
C ILE A 102 8.40 -13.85 -3.19
N LYS A 103 9.40 -12.99 -3.09
CA LYS A 103 9.97 -12.62 -1.79
C LYS A 103 8.90 -12.01 -0.88
N GLU A 104 8.11 -11.08 -1.39
CA GLU A 104 7.09 -10.43 -0.58
C GLU A 104 5.96 -11.40 -0.19
N PHE A 105 5.53 -12.26 -1.11
CA PHE A 105 4.52 -13.26 -0.77
C PHE A 105 5.02 -14.22 0.31
N LYS A 106 6.30 -14.60 0.27
CA LYS A 106 6.88 -15.43 1.32
C LYS A 106 6.95 -14.70 2.66
N ASN A 107 7.29 -13.41 2.63
CA ASN A 107 7.27 -12.60 3.85
C ASN A 107 5.88 -12.60 4.49
N GLY A 108 4.85 -12.49 3.67
CA GLY A 108 3.47 -12.56 4.16
C GLY A 108 3.15 -13.90 4.81
N LEU A 109 3.62 -14.99 4.22
CA LEU A 109 3.39 -16.33 4.78
C LEU A 109 4.08 -16.56 6.12
N GLU A 110 5.18 -15.88 6.38
CA GLU A 110 5.86 -15.97 7.68
C GLU A 110 5.02 -15.41 8.82
N ILE A 111 4.04 -14.56 8.51
CA ILE A 111 3.17 -13.96 9.52
C ILE A 111 2.12 -14.97 9.99
N GLY A 112 1.68 -15.85 9.09
CA GLY A 112 0.70 -16.88 9.42
C GLY A 112 0.23 -17.59 8.17
N GLU A 113 -0.56 -18.63 8.35
CA GLU A 113 -1.14 -19.37 7.24
C GLU A 113 -2.05 -18.49 6.40
N ASN A 114 -1.88 -18.55 5.09
CA ASN A 114 -2.65 -17.73 4.16
C ASN A 114 -2.77 -18.47 2.82
N ASN A 115 -3.94 -19.00 2.57
CA ASN A 115 -4.17 -19.78 1.35
C ASN A 115 -4.05 -18.93 0.08
N THR A 116 -4.43 -17.66 0.15
CA THR A 116 -4.32 -16.76 -1.00
C THR A 116 -2.87 -16.58 -1.42
N LEU A 117 -1.98 -16.37 -0.44
CA LEU A 117 -0.56 -16.21 -0.71
C LEU A 117 0.05 -17.50 -1.25
N LYS A 118 -0.36 -18.66 -0.69
CA LYS A 118 0.10 -19.96 -1.19
C LYS A 118 -0.28 -20.17 -2.65
N GLU A 119 -1.52 -19.82 -3.00
CA GLU A 119 -1.98 -19.95 -4.39
C GLU A 119 -1.23 -19.01 -5.33
N LYS A 120 -0.99 -17.77 -4.89
CA LYS A 120 -0.23 -16.82 -5.71
C LYS A 120 1.18 -17.34 -5.99
N LEU A 121 1.83 -17.89 -4.98
CA LEU A 121 3.15 -18.50 -5.14
C LEU A 121 3.13 -19.71 -6.08
N LYS A 122 2.11 -20.56 -5.96
CA LYS A 122 1.94 -21.69 -6.85
C LYS A 122 1.84 -21.27 -8.30
N LYS A 123 1.02 -20.24 -8.57
CA LYS A 123 0.84 -19.72 -9.93
C LYS A 123 2.14 -19.19 -10.52
N LEU A 124 3.07 -18.78 -9.68
CA LEU A 124 4.39 -18.32 -10.12
C LEU A 124 5.39 -19.46 -10.28
N GLY A 125 4.95 -20.71 -10.11
CA GLY A 125 5.81 -21.88 -10.24
C GLY A 125 6.63 -22.18 -9.00
N ASN A 126 6.35 -21.52 -7.87
CA ASN A 126 7.07 -21.74 -6.63
C ASN A 126 6.31 -22.71 -5.74
N GLU A 127 6.43 -24.01 -6.04
CA GLU A 127 5.68 -25.05 -5.35
C GLU A 127 6.34 -25.56 -4.07
N LYS A 128 7.62 -25.23 -3.87
CA LYS A 128 8.37 -25.65 -2.68
C LYS A 128 8.26 -24.57 -1.60
N LEU A 129 7.27 -24.67 -0.81
CA LEU A 129 7.03 -23.73 0.29
C LEU A 129 7.34 -24.33 1.64
#